data_1ed764b0a56dc71e2625b6e4c8bface2
#
_entry.id   1ed764b0a56dc71e2625b6e4c8bface2
#
_cell.length_a   1.000
_cell.length_b   1.000
_cell.length_c   1.000
_cell.angle_alpha   90.00
_cell.angle_beta   90.00
_cell.angle_gamma   90.00
#
_symmetry.space_group_name_H-M   'P 1'
#
loop_
_entity.id
_entity.type
_entity.pdbx_description
1 polymer ?
#
loop_
_entity_poly.entity_id
_entity_poly.type
_entity_poly.pdbx_seq_one_letter_code
_entity_poly.pdbx_strand_id
1 'polypeptide(L)'
;VAQAIVASLGRCDAYGQAYCCCGPRVYTLAELVRYVGEQIGRPRPIIALPEALARIQAGLLELLPNPPMSVDNLDSMDVDSICPGGDLLPFGAVPTALEAVAPEYLAASTPRYRYYGYRLKARR
;
A
#
# COMPACT_ATOMS: atom_id res chain seq x y z
N VAL A 1 9.24 -3.73 -7.85
CA VAL A 1 8.75 -5.12 -8.01
C VAL A 1 8.81 -5.54 -9.48
N ALA A 2 8.10 -4.88 -10.43
CA ALA A 2 8.04 -5.31 -11.84
C ALA A 2 9.44 -5.47 -12.48
N GLN A 3 10.36 -4.54 -12.23
CA GLN A 3 11.74 -4.63 -12.70
C GLN A 3 12.48 -5.84 -12.13
N ALA A 4 12.26 -6.17 -10.85
CA ALA A 4 12.86 -7.35 -10.23
C ALA A 4 12.32 -8.64 -10.84
N ILE A 5 11.01 -8.71 -11.13
CA ILE A 5 10.41 -9.86 -11.82
C ILE A 5 11.01 -10.03 -13.21
N VAL A 6 11.09 -8.96 -14.00
CA VAL A 6 11.69 -9.03 -15.35
C VAL A 6 13.16 -9.42 -15.28
N ALA A 7 13.92 -8.88 -14.33
CA ALA A 7 15.33 -9.19 -14.16
C ALA A 7 15.58 -10.62 -13.66
N SER A 8 14.62 -11.28 -13.03
CA SER A 8 14.73 -12.68 -12.62
C SER A 8 14.49 -13.68 -13.76
N LEU A 9 13.84 -13.24 -14.85
CA LEU A 9 13.58 -14.10 -15.99
C LEU A 9 14.90 -14.51 -16.66
N GLY A 10 15.11 -15.80 -16.86
CA GLY A 10 16.32 -16.36 -17.47
C GLY A 10 17.53 -16.47 -16.55
N ARG A 11 17.39 -16.19 -15.25
CA ARG A 11 18.44 -16.35 -14.24
C ARG A 11 18.23 -17.62 -13.45
N CYS A 12 19.09 -18.62 -13.68
CA CYS A 12 19.01 -19.90 -12.96
C CYS A 12 19.30 -19.74 -11.44
N ASP A 13 20.08 -18.73 -11.05
CA ASP A 13 20.39 -18.39 -9.66
C ASP A 13 19.18 -17.85 -8.89
N ALA A 14 18.13 -17.39 -9.60
CA ALA A 14 16.89 -16.90 -8.99
C ALA A 14 15.87 -18.01 -8.69
N TYR A 15 16.06 -19.21 -9.25
CA TYR A 15 15.08 -20.27 -9.12
C TYR A 15 15.01 -20.83 -7.69
N GLY A 16 13.79 -20.96 -7.16
CA GLY A 16 13.55 -21.45 -5.81
C GLY A 16 13.96 -20.50 -4.68
N GLN A 17 14.35 -19.26 -5.01
CA GLN A 17 14.71 -18.23 -4.03
C GLN A 17 13.55 -17.28 -3.76
N ALA A 18 13.44 -16.85 -2.50
CA ALA A 18 12.51 -15.79 -2.09
C ALA A 18 13.26 -14.49 -1.91
N TYR A 19 12.77 -13.41 -2.51
CA TYR A 19 13.36 -12.08 -2.44
C TYR A 19 12.40 -11.08 -1.83
N CYS A 20 12.90 -10.28 -0.88
CA CYS A 20 12.15 -9.15 -0.34
C CYS A 20 12.30 -7.94 -1.28
N CYS A 21 11.17 -7.36 -1.69
CA CYS A 21 11.14 -6.14 -2.50
C CYS A 21 10.72 -4.96 -1.65
N CYS A 22 11.69 -4.20 -1.16
CA CYS A 22 11.48 -3.12 -0.22
C CYS A 22 11.57 -1.75 -0.88
N GLY A 23 10.90 -0.78 -0.27
CA GLY A 23 11.06 0.63 -0.62
C GLY A 23 12.26 1.26 0.10
N PRO A 24 12.64 2.49 -0.28
CA PRO A 24 13.80 3.19 0.30
C PRO A 24 13.52 3.73 1.70
N ARG A 25 12.28 3.72 2.16
CA ARG A 25 11.87 4.26 3.46
C ARG A 25 10.76 3.42 4.08
N VAL A 26 10.82 3.27 5.40
CA VAL A 26 9.74 2.68 6.20
C VAL A 26 8.74 3.78 6.59
N TYR A 27 7.46 3.48 6.48
CA TYR A 27 6.36 4.37 6.85
C TYR A 27 5.45 3.69 7.84
N THR A 28 4.98 4.44 8.81
CA THR A 28 3.86 4.01 9.63
C THR A 28 2.54 4.16 8.86
N LEU A 29 1.52 3.40 9.23
CA LEU A 29 0.19 3.53 8.62
C LEU A 29 -0.37 4.95 8.77
N ALA A 30 -0.15 5.58 9.92
CA ALA A 30 -0.58 6.95 10.18
C ALA A 30 0.10 7.97 9.24
N GLU A 31 1.40 7.79 8.97
CA GLU A 31 2.12 8.62 7.99
C GLU A 31 1.56 8.45 6.58
N LEU A 32 1.30 7.19 6.16
CA LEU A 32 0.73 6.91 4.84
C LEU A 32 -0.67 7.55 4.69
N VAL A 33 -1.55 7.40 5.69
CA VAL A 33 -2.90 7.99 5.64
C VAL A 33 -2.83 9.51 5.60
N ARG A 34 -1.95 10.13 6.38
CA ARG A 34 -1.73 11.59 6.37
C ARG A 34 -1.25 12.05 5.00
N TYR A 35 -0.22 11.40 4.47
CA TYR A 35 0.34 11.70 3.15
C TYR A 35 -0.71 11.60 2.04
N VAL A 36 -1.50 10.53 2.01
CA VAL A 36 -2.60 10.37 1.05
C VAL A 36 -3.62 11.49 1.21
N GLY A 37 -4.02 11.83 2.43
CA GLY A 37 -4.96 12.92 2.71
C GLY A 37 -4.49 14.27 2.19
N GLU A 38 -3.20 14.57 2.32
CA GLU A 38 -2.56 15.77 1.79
C GLU A 38 -2.55 15.76 0.25
N GLN A 39 -2.17 14.65 -0.38
CA GLN A 39 -2.11 14.52 -1.83
C GLN A 39 -3.48 14.70 -2.51
N ILE A 40 -4.55 14.21 -1.89
CA ILE A 40 -5.92 14.38 -2.40
C ILE A 40 -6.56 15.72 -2.02
N GLY A 41 -5.86 16.57 -1.26
CA GLY A 41 -6.37 17.86 -0.79
C GLY A 41 -7.47 17.75 0.28
N ARG A 42 -7.55 16.65 1.01
CA ARG A 42 -8.52 16.38 2.07
C ARG A 42 -7.84 15.86 3.34
N PRO A 43 -6.99 16.66 4.00
CA PRO A 43 -6.38 16.24 5.25
C PRO A 43 -7.46 15.99 6.30
N ARG A 44 -7.36 14.87 7.00
CA ARG A 44 -8.28 14.48 8.09
C ARG A 44 -7.47 14.24 9.36
N PRO A 45 -7.99 14.57 10.53
CA PRO A 45 -7.36 14.19 11.77
C PRO A 45 -7.35 12.65 11.90
N ILE A 46 -6.22 12.11 12.28
CA ILE A 46 -6.06 10.68 12.55
C ILE A 46 -6.16 10.49 14.04
N ILE A 47 -7.17 9.75 14.49
CA ILE A 47 -7.39 9.42 15.88
C ILE A 47 -7.00 7.96 16.07
N ALA A 48 -5.99 7.71 16.90
CA ALA A 48 -5.61 6.36 17.28
C ALA A 48 -6.71 5.75 18.15
N LEU A 49 -7.24 4.61 17.74
CA LEU A 49 -8.23 3.89 18.52
C LEU A 49 -7.50 2.85 19.39
N PRO A 50 -7.83 2.77 20.70
CA PRO A 50 -7.33 1.68 21.54
C PRO A 50 -7.71 0.31 20.96
N GLU A 51 -6.83 -0.68 21.09
CA GLU A 51 -6.99 -2.01 20.49
C GLU A 51 -8.35 -2.66 20.84
N ALA A 52 -8.76 -2.58 22.10
CA ALA A 52 -10.05 -3.13 22.54
C ALA A 52 -11.25 -2.53 21.78
N LEU A 53 -11.24 -1.22 21.54
CA LEU A 53 -12.29 -0.54 20.78
C LEU A 53 -12.21 -0.86 19.30
N ALA A 54 -11.01 -1.00 18.76
CA ALA A 54 -10.80 -1.39 17.37
C ALA A 54 -11.35 -2.80 17.10
N ARG A 55 -11.11 -3.76 18.00
CA ARG A 55 -11.65 -5.12 17.91
C ARG A 55 -13.18 -5.16 18.00
N ILE A 56 -13.78 -4.40 18.91
CA ILE A 56 -15.24 -4.29 19.00
C ILE A 56 -15.81 -3.68 17.70
N GLN A 57 -15.20 -2.62 17.21
CA GLN A 57 -15.61 -1.99 15.96
C GLN A 57 -15.52 -2.95 14.77
N ALA A 58 -14.42 -3.68 14.65
CA ALA A 58 -14.22 -4.65 13.56
C ALA A 58 -15.28 -5.77 13.63
N GLY A 59 -15.54 -6.34 14.80
CA GLY A 59 -16.56 -7.36 14.98
C GLY A 59 -17.98 -6.87 14.64
N LEU A 60 -18.31 -5.61 14.94
CA LEU A 60 -19.58 -5.02 14.53
C LEU A 60 -19.65 -4.80 13.00
N LEU A 61 -18.55 -4.40 12.38
CA LEU A 61 -18.49 -4.19 10.94
C LEU A 61 -18.55 -5.51 10.14
N GLU A 62 -18.09 -6.62 10.72
CA GLU A 62 -18.20 -7.95 10.10
C GLU A 62 -19.64 -8.43 9.92
N LEU A 63 -20.60 -7.87 10.65
CA LEU A 63 -22.03 -8.16 10.47
C LEU A 63 -22.62 -7.54 9.21
N LEU A 64 -21.89 -6.65 8.54
CA LEU A 64 -22.31 -6.03 7.28
C LEU A 64 -22.10 -6.98 6.09
N PRO A 65 -22.95 -6.95 5.05
CA PRO A 65 -22.84 -7.82 3.89
C PRO A 65 -21.55 -7.62 3.07
N ASN A 66 -20.84 -6.49 3.22
CA ASN A 66 -19.52 -6.20 2.66
C ASN A 66 -18.70 -5.47 3.73
N PRO A 67 -18.09 -6.19 4.65
CA PRO A 67 -17.41 -5.56 5.77
C PRO A 67 -16.19 -4.75 5.27
N PRO A 68 -16.09 -3.47 5.60
CA PRO A 68 -14.93 -2.65 5.23
C PRO A 68 -13.68 -2.99 6.04
N MET A 69 -13.84 -3.67 7.17
CA MET A 69 -12.77 -4.10 8.07
C MET A 69 -13.22 -5.38 8.80
N SER A 70 -12.29 -6.29 9.02
CA SER A 70 -12.47 -7.52 9.78
C SER A 70 -11.48 -7.60 10.93
N VAL A 71 -11.70 -8.52 11.87
CA VAL A 71 -10.75 -8.81 12.94
C VAL A 71 -9.43 -9.32 12.37
N ASP A 72 -9.46 -10.15 11.33
CA ASP A 72 -8.26 -10.65 10.64
C ASP A 72 -7.41 -9.51 10.05
N ASN A 73 -8.04 -8.43 9.58
CA ASN A 73 -7.30 -7.25 9.12
C ASN A 73 -6.55 -6.55 10.25
N LEU A 74 -7.13 -6.51 11.47
CA LEU A 74 -6.46 -5.96 12.63
C LEU A 74 -5.26 -6.83 13.04
N ASP A 75 -5.45 -8.14 13.11
CA ASP A 75 -4.37 -9.09 13.44
C ASP A 75 -3.23 -9.04 12.43
N SER A 76 -3.55 -8.77 11.14
CA SER A 76 -2.54 -8.55 10.10
C SER A 76 -1.76 -7.24 10.27
N MET A 77 -2.31 -6.24 10.97
CA MET A 77 -1.64 -4.97 11.26
C MET A 77 -0.70 -5.05 12.46
N ASP A 78 -0.82 -6.10 13.28
CA ASP A 78 0.07 -6.31 14.44
C ASP A 78 1.46 -6.81 14.01
N VAL A 79 1.61 -7.24 12.76
CA VAL A 79 2.87 -7.70 12.20
C VAL A 79 3.44 -6.65 11.25
N ASP A 80 4.64 -6.17 11.57
CA ASP A 80 5.35 -5.21 10.72
C ASP A 80 5.70 -5.81 9.35
N SER A 81 5.23 -5.17 8.28
CA SER A 81 5.59 -5.51 6.90
C SER A 81 6.85 -4.76 6.45
N ILE A 82 7.96 -5.00 7.13
CA ILE A 82 9.27 -4.41 6.83
C ILE A 82 10.27 -5.46 6.37
N CYS A 83 11.29 -5.05 5.65
CA CYS A 83 12.36 -5.97 5.25
C CYS A 83 13.40 -6.11 6.34
N PRO A 84 13.69 -7.32 6.81
CA PRO A 84 14.66 -7.55 7.89
C PRO A 84 16.14 -7.38 7.48
N GLY A 85 16.44 -7.17 6.21
CA GLY A 85 17.81 -7.25 5.67
C GLY A 85 18.36 -6.00 4.99
N GLY A 86 17.71 -4.85 5.08
CA GLY A 86 18.21 -3.61 4.46
C GLY A 86 17.79 -3.40 3.00
N ASP A 87 18.16 -2.27 2.45
CA ASP A 87 17.53 -1.55 1.34
C ASP A 87 17.81 -2.07 -0.09
N LEU A 88 18.37 -3.24 -0.25
CA LEU A 88 18.76 -3.72 -1.58
C LEU A 88 17.63 -4.51 -2.23
N LEU A 89 17.05 -3.93 -3.26
CA LEU A 89 16.23 -4.71 -4.18
C LEU A 89 17.08 -5.75 -4.91
N PRO A 90 16.53 -6.96 -5.16
CA PRO A 90 17.25 -7.99 -5.88
C PRO A 90 17.61 -7.52 -7.29
N PHE A 91 18.70 -8.07 -7.82
CA PHE A 91 19.17 -7.88 -9.22
C PHE A 91 19.54 -6.42 -9.58
N GLY A 92 19.98 -5.63 -8.60
CA GLY A 92 20.41 -4.24 -8.84
C GLY A 92 19.27 -3.27 -9.18
N ALA A 93 18.02 -3.65 -8.92
CA ALA A 93 16.89 -2.74 -9.07
C ALA A 93 16.99 -1.60 -8.05
N VAL A 94 16.68 -0.37 -8.47
CA VAL A 94 16.67 0.80 -7.60
C VAL A 94 15.26 1.00 -7.04
N PRO A 95 15.10 1.07 -5.70
CA PRO A 95 13.80 1.32 -5.10
C PRO A 95 13.35 2.75 -5.39
N THR A 96 12.11 2.90 -5.83
CA THR A 96 11.50 4.21 -6.09
C THR A 96 10.77 4.69 -4.83
N ALA A 97 11.01 5.92 -4.42
CA ALA A 97 10.33 6.52 -3.29
C ALA A 97 8.82 6.69 -3.54
N LEU A 98 8.02 6.56 -2.49
CA LEU A 98 6.57 6.74 -2.56
C LEU A 98 6.22 8.13 -3.08
N GLU A 99 6.94 9.15 -2.63
CA GLU A 99 6.72 10.55 -2.97
C GLU A 99 6.94 10.85 -4.45
N ALA A 100 7.75 10.04 -5.13
CA ALA A 100 7.99 10.20 -6.56
C ALA A 100 6.85 9.62 -7.43
N VAL A 101 6.12 8.64 -6.92
CA VAL A 101 5.13 7.88 -7.70
C VAL A 101 3.70 8.22 -7.28
N ALA A 102 3.45 8.39 -5.99
CA ALA A 102 2.09 8.56 -5.46
C ALA A 102 1.33 9.78 -6.03
N PRO A 103 1.95 10.94 -6.30
CA PRO A 103 1.25 12.08 -6.89
C PRO A 103 0.64 11.77 -8.25
N GLU A 104 1.26 10.87 -9.05
CA GLU A 104 0.72 10.48 -10.35
C GLU A 104 -0.63 9.75 -10.25
N TYR A 105 -0.89 9.08 -9.13
CA TYR A 105 -2.10 8.28 -8.91
C TYR A 105 -3.13 9.01 -8.05
N LEU A 106 -2.68 9.80 -7.08
CA LEU A 106 -3.52 10.36 -6.03
C LEU A 106 -3.95 11.79 -6.31
N ALA A 107 -3.11 12.60 -6.96
CA ALA A 107 -3.46 14.00 -7.21
C ALA A 107 -4.66 14.11 -8.16
N ALA A 108 -5.71 14.81 -7.74
CA ALA A 108 -6.94 15.00 -8.50
C ALA A 108 -6.75 15.71 -9.86
N SER A 109 -5.61 16.39 -10.03
CA SER A 109 -5.24 17.10 -11.27
C SER A 109 -4.57 16.23 -12.32
N THR A 110 -4.28 14.95 -12.01
CA THR A 110 -3.56 14.08 -12.95
C THR A 110 -4.42 13.65 -14.13
N PRO A 111 -3.82 13.48 -15.33
CA PRO A 111 -4.52 12.91 -16.48
C PRO A 111 -5.18 11.58 -16.17
N ARG A 112 -4.55 10.76 -15.33
CA ARG A 112 -5.04 9.44 -14.95
C ARG A 112 -6.35 9.48 -14.17
N TYR A 113 -6.53 10.46 -13.28
CA TYR A 113 -7.80 10.69 -12.59
C TYR A 113 -8.93 11.04 -13.55
N ARG A 114 -8.65 11.87 -14.55
CA ARG A 114 -9.61 12.23 -15.62
C ARG A 114 -10.04 10.99 -16.41
N TYR A 115 -9.10 10.13 -16.79
CA TYR A 115 -9.39 8.88 -17.51
C TYR A 115 -10.13 7.85 -16.65
N TYR A 116 -9.95 7.85 -15.34
CA TYR A 116 -10.72 7.00 -14.44
C TYR A 116 -12.22 7.30 -14.50
N GLY A 117 -12.60 8.56 -14.51
CA GLY A 117 -13.99 8.98 -14.69
C GLY A 117 -14.60 8.48 -16.01
N TYR A 118 -13.83 8.50 -17.10
CA TYR A 118 -14.28 7.97 -18.39
C TYR A 118 -14.41 6.43 -18.37
N ARG A 119 -13.50 5.72 -17.69
CA ARG A 119 -13.60 4.26 -17.54
C ARG A 119 -14.82 3.82 -16.74
N LEU A 120 -15.19 4.55 -15.69
CA LEU A 120 -16.41 4.26 -14.93
C LEU A 120 -17.67 4.46 -15.79
N LYS A 121 -17.70 5.49 -16.65
CA LYS A 121 -18.82 5.74 -17.57
C LYS A 121 -18.90 4.74 -18.73
N ALA A 122 -17.77 4.20 -19.16
CA ALA A 122 -17.67 3.22 -20.25
C ALA A 122 -18.00 1.77 -19.82
N ARG A 123 -18.09 1.49 -18.53
CA ARG A 123 -18.60 0.22 -18.01
C ARG A 123 -20.13 0.22 -18.14
N ARG A 124 -20.59 -0.31 -19.28
CA ARG A 124 -21.97 -0.78 -19.47
C ARG A 124 -22.04 -2.27 -19.20
#